data_6d95fc26f30e23353afde41b2464be99
#
_entry.id   6d95fc26f30e23353afde41b2464be99
#
_cell.length_a   1.000
_cell.length_b   1.000
_cell.length_c   1.000
_cell.angle_alpha   90.00
_cell.angle_beta   90.00
_cell.angle_gamma   90.00
#
_symmetry.space_group_name_H-M   'P 1'
#
loop_
_entity.id
_entity.type
_entity.pdbx_description
1 polymer ?
#
loop_
_entity_poly.entity_id
_entity_poly.type
_entity_poly.pdbx_seq_one_letter_code
_entity_poly.pdbx_strand_id
1 'polypeptide(L)'
;RLDAWLRRPLVDETRIERRHDAVAELLGRPIAREAVREHLANVYDLERLAARISQERADARDLRSLRATLAAVPDLRAALDDADSAALRDLHGSLDELADVRDLIDRAIVPDPPQEITEGGVIRDGFDDELDELRAAEREGREWVSSLEERERERTGIDSLEVGYTQVHGYYIEVTNPNLDRVPDDYTRRQTLKNAERYYTPELKRREEEILSATERADSLEYETFREVRSRVVAETERLQSLADALARLDTLAAFGTVAADAGYVRPTMGAGTLRIDAGRHPVVERTQAEFVPNGIDFAEGRIAVITGPNMSGKSTYMRQVALVCLLAQAGSFVPADAAALPIVDRIFTRVGASDDIAGGQSTFMREMAELTDILHDATDESLVLLDEVGRGTSTADGLAIARATTEFIHDEVGATTLFATHYHDLTDLAADLPNAFNRHFTVSKQGGGVDGDNTSDPSSDGDTEVTFLHRVADGPSSSSYGVEVAKLAGVPDRVVERAREYVREPDRKTGDSDAATETPSSSMPSPTTAEDPSGDRRQPSESDTDSTPTPQSGRGDALAAYIEGLENGDHDEAVDEAAPSAADRDVLEALRDVEVARTTPLEALNTLEDLKRQLDE
;
A
#
# COMPACT_ATOMS: atom_id res chain seq x y z
N ARG A 1 7.63 -7.70 4.12
CA ARG A 1 9.07 -7.59 3.80
C ARG A 1 9.32 -6.97 2.43
N LEU A 2 8.64 -7.42 1.38
CA LEU A 2 8.79 -6.85 0.03
C LEU A 2 8.61 -5.33 -0.01
N ASP A 3 7.54 -4.80 0.61
CA ASP A 3 7.31 -3.35 0.72
C ASP A 3 8.51 -2.62 1.38
N ALA A 4 9.02 -3.17 2.48
CA ALA A 4 10.18 -2.59 3.16
C ALA A 4 11.46 -2.60 2.30
N TRP A 5 11.67 -3.64 1.47
CA TRP A 5 12.82 -3.70 0.58
C TRP A 5 12.70 -2.75 -0.61
N LEU A 6 11.50 -2.53 -1.12
CA LEU A 6 11.24 -1.56 -2.20
C LEU A 6 11.30 -0.11 -1.69
N ARG A 7 10.78 0.18 -0.50
CA ARG A 7 10.82 1.53 0.08
C ARG A 7 12.20 1.93 0.60
N ARG A 8 13.02 0.94 1.01
CA ARG A 8 14.36 1.15 1.54
C ARG A 8 15.32 0.14 0.92
N PRO A 9 15.66 0.32 -0.37
CA PRO A 9 16.63 -0.52 -1.04
C PRO A 9 18.01 -0.42 -0.37
N LEU A 10 18.85 -1.40 -0.63
CA LEU A 10 20.18 -1.44 -0.05
C LEU A 10 21.12 -0.48 -0.81
N VAL A 11 22.09 0.08 -0.08
CA VAL A 11 23.21 0.86 -0.62
C VAL A 11 24.56 0.13 -0.41
N ASP A 12 24.52 -1.07 0.12
CA ASP A 12 25.72 -1.93 0.31
C ASP A 12 25.77 -2.97 -0.81
N GLU A 13 26.76 -2.85 -1.68
CA GLU A 13 26.96 -3.72 -2.84
C GLU A 13 27.05 -5.21 -2.44
N THR A 14 27.79 -5.55 -1.38
CA THR A 14 27.94 -6.93 -0.92
C THR A 14 26.60 -7.53 -0.51
N ARG A 15 25.75 -6.76 0.16
CA ARG A 15 24.42 -7.20 0.57
C ARG A 15 23.45 -7.31 -0.62
N ILE A 16 23.59 -6.46 -1.61
CA ILE A 16 22.81 -6.52 -2.87
C ILE A 16 23.20 -7.78 -3.62
N GLU A 17 24.50 -8.01 -3.85
CA GLU A 17 25.01 -9.19 -4.55
C GLU A 17 24.61 -10.50 -3.88
N ARG A 18 24.62 -10.56 -2.54
CA ARG A 18 24.12 -11.72 -1.80
C ARG A 18 22.64 -12.05 -2.07
N ARG A 19 21.81 -11.02 -2.27
CA ARG A 19 20.40 -11.23 -2.68
C ARG A 19 20.31 -11.68 -4.14
N HIS A 20 21.10 -11.07 -5.03
CA HIS A 20 21.16 -11.48 -6.43
C HIS A 20 21.63 -12.93 -6.58
N ASP A 21 22.60 -13.39 -5.80
CA ASP A 21 23.05 -14.78 -5.79
C ASP A 21 21.93 -15.75 -5.40
N ALA A 22 21.15 -15.40 -4.38
CA ALA A 22 19.99 -16.20 -3.97
C ALA A 22 18.90 -16.24 -5.05
N VAL A 23 18.62 -15.11 -5.68
CA VAL A 23 17.65 -15.03 -6.79
C VAL A 23 18.17 -15.84 -8.00
N ALA A 24 19.45 -15.73 -8.33
CA ALA A 24 20.07 -16.50 -9.40
C ALA A 24 19.96 -18.02 -9.15
N GLU A 25 20.23 -18.45 -7.92
CA GLU A 25 20.13 -19.86 -7.54
C GLU A 25 18.67 -20.36 -7.64
N LEU A 26 17.71 -19.61 -7.09
CA LEU A 26 16.29 -19.98 -7.17
C LEU A 26 15.78 -19.98 -8.62
N LEU A 27 16.28 -19.08 -9.47
CA LEU A 27 15.99 -19.07 -10.90
C LEU A 27 16.55 -20.33 -11.60
N GLY A 28 17.79 -20.72 -11.25
CA GLY A 28 18.45 -21.89 -11.81
C GLY A 28 17.92 -23.24 -11.28
N ARG A 29 17.14 -23.22 -10.17
CA ARG A 29 16.57 -24.42 -9.51
C ARG A 29 15.03 -24.36 -9.48
N PRO A 30 14.36 -24.52 -10.62
CA PRO A 30 12.91 -24.31 -10.71
C PRO A 30 12.10 -25.25 -9.81
N ILE A 31 12.57 -26.49 -9.57
CA ILE A 31 11.89 -27.44 -8.69
C ILE A 31 11.96 -26.96 -7.23
N ALA A 32 13.13 -26.52 -6.76
CA ALA A 32 13.28 -25.99 -5.40
C ALA A 32 12.46 -24.69 -5.22
N ARG A 33 12.50 -23.79 -6.21
CA ARG A 33 11.70 -22.56 -6.19
C ARG A 33 10.20 -22.85 -6.08
N GLU A 34 9.69 -23.80 -6.85
CA GLU A 34 8.27 -24.15 -6.81
C GLU A 34 7.90 -24.83 -5.48
N ALA A 35 8.74 -25.73 -4.96
CA ALA A 35 8.54 -26.31 -3.64
C ALA A 35 8.50 -25.27 -2.53
N VAL A 36 9.43 -24.29 -2.55
CA VAL A 36 9.41 -23.17 -1.60
C VAL A 36 8.09 -22.38 -1.69
N ARG A 37 7.62 -22.08 -2.91
CA ARG A 37 6.35 -21.35 -3.11
C ARG A 37 5.13 -22.13 -2.62
N GLU A 38 5.08 -23.44 -2.92
CA GLU A 38 3.99 -24.31 -2.49
C GLU A 38 3.90 -24.39 -0.96
N HIS A 39 5.03 -24.57 -0.29
CA HIS A 39 5.05 -24.61 1.18
C HIS A 39 4.77 -23.26 1.82
N LEU A 40 5.27 -22.15 1.25
CA LEU A 40 4.97 -20.79 1.73
C LEU A 40 3.48 -20.43 1.58
N ALA A 41 2.77 -20.98 0.60
CA ALA A 41 1.33 -20.76 0.45
C ALA A 41 0.50 -21.27 1.66
N ASN A 42 1.05 -22.21 2.44
CA ASN A 42 0.44 -22.73 3.66
C ASN A 42 0.87 -22.01 4.94
N VAL A 43 1.73 -21.00 4.82
CA VAL A 43 2.23 -20.18 5.94
C VAL A 43 1.29 -19.01 6.16
N TYR A 44 0.79 -18.88 7.39
CA TYR A 44 0.00 -17.72 7.80
C TYR A 44 0.91 -16.50 8.06
N ASP A 45 0.32 -15.33 8.18
CA ASP A 45 1.03 -14.10 8.59
C ASP A 45 1.61 -14.27 10.00
N LEU A 46 2.84 -14.81 10.05
CA LEU A 46 3.51 -15.13 11.30
C LEU A 46 3.95 -13.87 12.05
N GLU A 47 4.23 -12.75 11.38
CA GLU A 47 4.56 -11.48 12.05
C GLU A 47 3.35 -10.99 12.87
N ARG A 48 2.15 -11.04 12.30
CA ARG A 48 0.92 -10.68 13.00
C ARG A 48 0.57 -11.66 14.11
N LEU A 49 0.74 -12.96 13.88
CA LEU A 49 0.52 -13.99 14.89
C LEU A 49 1.48 -13.81 16.07
N ALA A 50 2.77 -13.60 15.82
CA ALA A 50 3.78 -13.37 16.85
C ALA A 50 3.47 -12.11 17.68
N ALA A 51 2.99 -11.03 17.05
CA ALA A 51 2.57 -9.82 17.75
C ALA A 51 1.36 -10.08 18.67
N ARG A 52 0.33 -10.81 18.21
CA ARG A 52 -0.82 -11.19 19.05
C ARG A 52 -0.43 -12.11 20.21
N ILE A 53 0.50 -13.05 19.95
CA ILE A 53 1.03 -13.97 20.96
C ILE A 53 1.79 -13.19 22.02
N SER A 54 2.72 -12.31 21.65
CA SER A 54 3.53 -11.52 22.59
C SER A 54 2.69 -10.59 23.47
N GLN A 55 1.52 -10.15 22.98
CA GLN A 55 0.55 -9.34 23.73
C GLN A 55 -0.44 -10.18 24.54
N GLU A 56 -0.28 -11.49 24.59
CA GLU A 56 -1.20 -12.45 25.22
C GLU A 56 -2.65 -12.40 24.68
N ARG A 57 -2.84 -11.86 23.48
CA ARG A 57 -4.15 -11.72 22.81
C ARG A 57 -4.49 -12.88 21.87
N ALA A 58 -3.56 -13.80 21.67
CA ALA A 58 -3.79 -14.95 20.81
C ALA A 58 -4.85 -15.89 21.40
N ASP A 59 -5.81 -16.29 20.58
CA ASP A 59 -6.82 -17.30 20.89
C ASP A 59 -6.38 -18.71 20.47
N ALA A 60 -7.23 -19.72 20.67
CA ALA A 60 -6.93 -21.09 20.35
C ALA A 60 -6.77 -21.33 18.83
N ARG A 61 -7.50 -20.59 17.99
CA ARG A 61 -7.39 -20.65 16.53
C ARG A 61 -6.09 -20.03 16.04
N ASP A 62 -5.63 -18.95 16.69
CA ASP A 62 -4.31 -18.36 16.42
C ASP A 62 -3.20 -19.38 16.70
N LEU A 63 -3.26 -20.11 17.83
CA LEU A 63 -2.29 -21.15 18.14
C LEU A 63 -2.34 -22.30 17.13
N ARG A 64 -3.53 -22.70 16.66
CA ARG A 64 -3.66 -23.70 15.58
C ARG A 64 -3.09 -23.21 14.24
N SER A 65 -3.28 -21.91 13.91
CA SER A 65 -2.67 -21.28 12.73
C SER A 65 -1.14 -21.24 12.84
N LEU A 66 -0.62 -20.93 14.03
CA LEU A 66 0.81 -21.03 14.34
C LEU A 66 1.31 -22.46 14.10
N ARG A 67 0.64 -23.46 14.68
CA ARG A 67 0.99 -24.87 14.51
C ARG A 67 1.02 -25.31 13.04
N ALA A 68 0.04 -24.84 12.24
CA ALA A 68 -0.02 -25.12 10.81
C ALA A 68 1.17 -24.50 10.06
N THR A 69 1.53 -23.25 10.39
CA THR A 69 2.74 -22.59 9.88
C THR A 69 4.01 -23.36 10.24
N LEU A 70 4.17 -23.75 11.51
CA LEU A 70 5.35 -24.50 11.96
C LEU A 70 5.45 -25.89 11.30
N ALA A 71 4.34 -26.47 10.90
CA ALA A 71 4.33 -27.76 10.18
C ALA A 71 4.93 -27.67 8.76
N ALA A 72 4.92 -26.49 8.13
CA ALA A 72 5.51 -26.29 6.81
C ALA A 72 7.04 -26.05 6.86
N VAL A 73 7.60 -25.70 8.01
CA VAL A 73 9.02 -25.31 8.13
C VAL A 73 9.99 -26.46 7.79
N PRO A 74 9.78 -27.72 8.20
CA PRO A 74 10.65 -28.82 7.81
C PRO A 74 10.76 -29.01 6.29
N ASP A 75 9.66 -28.89 5.57
CA ASP A 75 9.62 -29.03 4.12
C ASP A 75 10.30 -27.85 3.42
N LEU A 76 10.13 -26.62 3.94
CA LEU A 76 10.88 -25.44 3.48
C LEU A 76 12.39 -25.60 3.68
N ARG A 77 12.83 -26.15 4.82
CA ARG A 77 14.24 -26.47 5.05
C ARG A 77 14.75 -27.49 4.05
N ALA A 78 14.03 -28.59 3.87
CA ALA A 78 14.40 -29.64 2.92
C ALA A 78 14.54 -29.11 1.47
N ALA A 79 13.70 -28.15 1.07
CA ALA A 79 13.80 -27.50 -0.25
C ALA A 79 15.10 -26.67 -0.40
N LEU A 80 15.75 -26.29 0.71
CA LEU A 80 16.98 -25.51 0.77
C LEU A 80 18.22 -26.30 1.20
N ASP A 81 18.14 -27.63 1.44
CA ASP A 81 19.26 -28.45 1.95
C ASP A 81 20.52 -28.33 1.08
N ASP A 82 20.37 -28.25 -0.23
CA ASP A 82 21.48 -28.15 -1.18
C ASP A 82 21.75 -26.69 -1.61
N ALA A 83 21.44 -25.69 -0.77
CA ALA A 83 21.65 -24.29 -1.11
C ALA A 83 23.13 -23.93 -1.21
N ASP A 84 23.52 -23.31 -2.35
CA ASP A 84 24.89 -22.89 -2.64
C ASP A 84 25.16 -21.43 -2.26
N SER A 85 24.17 -20.52 -2.45
CA SER A 85 24.33 -19.10 -2.12
C SER A 85 24.37 -18.87 -0.61
N ALA A 86 25.18 -17.91 -0.18
CA ALA A 86 25.33 -17.60 1.24
C ALA A 86 24.01 -17.17 1.88
N ALA A 87 23.17 -16.42 1.15
CA ALA A 87 21.90 -15.95 1.67
C ALA A 87 20.90 -17.09 1.90
N LEU A 88 20.80 -18.06 1.00
CA LEU A 88 19.90 -19.22 1.17
C LEU A 88 20.41 -20.18 2.24
N ARG A 89 21.73 -20.37 2.37
CA ARG A 89 22.30 -21.15 3.48
C ARG A 89 22.04 -20.52 4.85
N ASP A 90 22.18 -19.20 4.95
CA ASP A 90 21.87 -18.48 6.20
C ASP A 90 20.38 -18.61 6.52
N LEU A 91 19.49 -18.51 5.52
CA LEU A 91 18.06 -18.72 5.71
C LEU A 91 17.74 -20.15 6.13
N HIS A 92 18.34 -21.16 5.48
CA HIS A 92 18.21 -22.57 5.89
C HIS A 92 18.57 -22.75 7.38
N GLY A 93 19.69 -22.15 7.83
CA GLY A 93 20.11 -22.19 9.24
C GLY A 93 19.19 -21.42 10.20
N SER A 94 18.46 -20.42 9.70
CA SER A 94 17.55 -19.58 10.49
C SER A 94 16.10 -20.09 10.53
N LEU A 95 15.76 -21.11 9.74
CA LEU A 95 14.44 -21.75 9.76
C LEU A 95 14.37 -22.72 10.95
N ASP A 96 14.10 -22.20 12.14
CA ASP A 96 13.86 -23.00 13.35
C ASP A 96 12.49 -23.68 13.25
N GLU A 97 12.46 -25.01 13.36
CA GLU A 97 11.22 -25.78 13.24
C GLU A 97 10.28 -25.61 14.44
N LEU A 98 10.77 -25.06 15.56
CA LEU A 98 10.02 -24.92 16.82
C LEU A 98 9.17 -26.17 17.13
N ALA A 99 9.77 -27.35 16.98
CA ALA A 99 9.08 -28.64 17.13
C ALA A 99 8.46 -28.78 18.53
N ASP A 100 9.12 -28.25 19.55
CA ASP A 100 8.65 -28.19 20.94
C ASP A 100 7.34 -27.38 21.08
N VAL A 101 7.24 -26.22 20.42
CA VAL A 101 6.04 -25.38 20.38
C VAL A 101 4.93 -26.05 19.56
N ARG A 102 5.27 -26.59 18.39
CA ARG A 102 4.33 -27.31 17.53
C ARG A 102 3.71 -28.49 18.28
N ASP A 103 4.54 -29.31 18.93
CA ASP A 103 4.09 -30.50 19.65
C ASP A 103 3.30 -30.13 20.92
N LEU A 104 3.64 -29.02 21.60
CA LEU A 104 2.85 -28.50 22.71
C LEU A 104 1.44 -28.16 22.24
N ILE A 105 1.31 -27.36 21.18
CA ILE A 105 0.02 -26.95 20.65
C ILE A 105 -0.79 -28.16 20.16
N ASP A 106 -0.15 -29.12 19.52
CA ASP A 106 -0.82 -30.32 19.01
C ASP A 106 -1.34 -31.23 20.13
N ARG A 107 -0.64 -31.30 21.25
CA ARG A 107 -1.10 -32.08 22.41
C ARG A 107 -2.15 -31.34 23.22
N ALA A 108 -2.05 -30.02 23.32
CA ALA A 108 -2.91 -29.23 24.20
C ALA A 108 -4.22 -28.79 23.53
N ILE A 109 -4.20 -28.37 22.27
CA ILE A 109 -5.34 -27.71 21.62
C ILE A 109 -6.02 -28.65 20.64
N VAL A 110 -7.36 -28.69 20.68
CA VAL A 110 -8.16 -29.47 19.73
C VAL A 110 -7.93 -29.01 18.29
N PRO A 111 -8.12 -29.87 17.26
CA PRO A 111 -7.89 -29.50 15.86
C PRO A 111 -8.74 -28.32 15.36
N ASP A 112 -9.98 -28.25 15.81
CA ASP A 112 -10.95 -27.19 15.45
C ASP A 112 -11.55 -26.60 16.74
N PRO A 113 -10.84 -25.62 17.37
CA PRO A 113 -11.31 -25.03 18.60
C PRO A 113 -12.47 -24.05 18.36
N PRO A 114 -13.38 -23.86 19.35
CA PRO A 114 -14.43 -22.86 19.30
C PRO A 114 -13.84 -21.44 19.15
N GLN A 115 -14.68 -20.48 18.80
CA GLN A 115 -14.24 -19.10 18.62
C GLN A 115 -13.90 -18.45 19.96
N GLU A 116 -14.75 -18.68 20.97
CA GLU A 116 -14.55 -18.14 22.31
C GLU A 116 -14.00 -19.22 23.23
N ILE A 117 -12.97 -18.88 23.98
CA ILE A 117 -12.33 -19.82 24.94
C ILE A 117 -13.29 -20.18 26.07
N THR A 118 -14.21 -19.30 26.39
CA THR A 118 -15.21 -19.47 27.47
C THR A 118 -16.33 -20.45 27.10
N GLU A 119 -16.43 -20.89 25.86
CA GLU A 119 -17.40 -21.92 25.43
C GLU A 119 -16.97 -23.34 25.84
N GLY A 120 -15.74 -23.51 26.32
CA GLY A 120 -15.17 -24.83 26.61
C GLY A 120 -14.79 -25.62 25.35
N GLY A 121 -14.19 -26.78 25.52
CA GLY A 121 -13.83 -27.66 24.39
C GLY A 121 -12.60 -27.20 23.61
N VAL A 122 -11.71 -26.40 24.20
CA VAL A 122 -10.46 -25.93 23.62
C VAL A 122 -9.31 -26.88 23.86
N ILE A 123 -9.22 -27.41 25.10
CA ILE A 123 -8.14 -28.32 25.52
C ILE A 123 -8.50 -29.75 25.13
N ARG A 124 -7.53 -30.44 24.55
CA ARG A 124 -7.67 -31.83 24.12
C ARG A 124 -7.75 -32.78 25.30
N ASP A 125 -8.60 -33.82 25.21
CA ASP A 125 -8.64 -34.91 26.19
C ASP A 125 -7.25 -35.59 26.26
N GLY A 126 -6.81 -35.91 27.48
CA GLY A 126 -5.51 -36.49 27.77
C GLY A 126 -4.36 -35.48 27.94
N PHE A 127 -4.64 -34.18 27.94
CA PHE A 127 -3.66 -33.15 28.20
C PHE A 127 -3.54 -32.79 29.69
N ASP A 128 -4.66 -32.78 30.41
CA ASP A 128 -4.74 -32.47 31.83
C ASP A 128 -5.65 -33.49 32.51
N ASP A 129 -5.09 -34.25 33.46
CA ASP A 129 -5.79 -35.37 34.12
C ASP A 129 -6.96 -34.87 34.98
N GLU A 130 -6.86 -33.69 35.66
CA GLU A 130 -7.92 -33.14 36.47
C GLU A 130 -9.09 -32.64 35.63
N LEU A 131 -8.80 -32.03 34.48
CA LEU A 131 -9.81 -31.61 33.50
C LEU A 131 -10.56 -32.83 32.93
N ASP A 132 -9.84 -33.90 32.63
CA ASP A 132 -10.43 -35.14 32.12
C ASP A 132 -11.34 -35.81 33.16
N GLU A 133 -10.96 -35.81 34.45
CA GLU A 133 -11.80 -36.29 35.54
C GLU A 133 -13.09 -35.47 35.69
N LEU A 134 -13.02 -34.15 35.62
CA LEU A 134 -14.18 -33.26 35.68
C LEU A 134 -15.13 -33.48 34.49
N ARG A 135 -14.60 -33.58 33.29
CA ARG A 135 -15.39 -33.89 32.08
C ARG A 135 -16.01 -35.29 32.11
N ALA A 136 -15.31 -36.25 32.70
CA ALA A 136 -15.86 -37.60 32.90
C ALA A 136 -17.02 -37.56 33.89
N ALA A 137 -16.89 -36.87 35.01
CA ALA A 137 -17.97 -36.69 36.00
C ALA A 137 -19.21 -36.00 35.42
N GLU A 138 -19.00 -34.96 34.61
CA GLU A 138 -20.07 -34.28 33.87
C GLU A 138 -20.79 -35.26 32.88
N ARG A 139 -20.05 -36.01 32.08
CA ARG A 139 -20.60 -36.97 31.14
C ARG A 139 -21.40 -38.05 31.86
N GLU A 140 -20.83 -38.65 32.93
CA GLU A 140 -21.52 -39.66 33.74
C GLU A 140 -22.81 -39.12 34.34
N GLY A 141 -22.76 -37.87 34.85
CA GLY A 141 -23.93 -37.19 35.36
C GLY A 141 -25.04 -37.02 34.31
N ARG A 142 -24.68 -36.56 33.12
CA ARG A 142 -25.62 -36.39 31.98
C ARG A 142 -26.18 -37.72 31.49
N GLU A 143 -25.37 -38.78 31.41
CA GLU A 143 -25.83 -40.13 31.08
C GLU A 143 -26.80 -40.66 32.11
N TRP A 144 -26.54 -40.43 33.41
CA TRP A 144 -27.45 -40.79 34.47
C TRP A 144 -28.81 -40.07 34.31
N VAL A 145 -28.81 -38.76 34.00
CA VAL A 145 -30.06 -38.01 33.77
C VAL A 145 -30.79 -38.51 32.52
N SER A 146 -30.06 -38.79 31.41
CA SER A 146 -30.69 -39.31 30.17
C SER A 146 -31.37 -40.67 30.39
N SER A 147 -30.83 -41.52 31.28
CA SER A 147 -31.42 -42.81 31.63
C SER A 147 -32.53 -42.70 32.71
N LEU A 148 -32.69 -41.51 33.33
CA LEU A 148 -33.67 -41.34 34.40
C LEU A 148 -35.10 -41.48 33.92
N GLU A 149 -35.42 -40.99 32.73
CA GLU A 149 -36.76 -41.03 32.17
C GLU A 149 -37.27 -42.46 32.05
N GLU A 150 -36.49 -43.38 31.49
CA GLU A 150 -36.84 -44.79 31.33
C GLU A 150 -36.97 -45.47 32.71
N ARG A 151 -36.03 -45.24 33.62
CA ARG A 151 -36.04 -45.77 34.97
C ARG A 151 -37.27 -45.30 35.77
N GLU A 152 -37.64 -44.05 35.66
CA GLU A 152 -38.78 -43.49 36.36
C GLU A 152 -40.12 -43.92 35.73
N ARG A 153 -40.18 -44.10 34.41
CA ARG A 153 -41.34 -44.72 33.75
C ARG A 153 -41.57 -46.16 34.21
N GLU A 154 -40.52 -46.96 34.30
CA GLU A 154 -40.60 -48.33 34.80
C GLU A 154 -41.02 -48.34 36.30
N ARG A 155 -40.43 -47.49 37.13
CA ARG A 155 -40.70 -47.40 38.58
C ARG A 155 -42.14 -46.97 38.88
N THR A 156 -42.64 -45.96 38.16
CA THR A 156 -43.95 -45.34 38.42
C THR A 156 -45.08 -45.95 37.58
N GLY A 157 -44.76 -46.60 36.49
CA GLY A 157 -45.71 -47.09 35.48
C GLY A 157 -46.41 -45.94 34.74
N ILE A 158 -45.85 -44.73 34.72
CA ILE A 158 -46.39 -43.55 34.02
C ILE A 158 -45.70 -43.42 32.68
N ASP A 159 -46.34 -43.92 31.60
CA ASP A 159 -45.76 -43.91 30.25
C ASP A 159 -45.54 -42.49 29.70
N SER A 160 -46.32 -41.51 30.16
CA SER A 160 -46.23 -40.12 29.71
C SER A 160 -45.28 -39.23 30.57
N LEU A 161 -44.47 -39.86 31.43
CA LEU A 161 -43.46 -39.15 32.21
C LEU A 161 -42.32 -38.72 31.26
N GLU A 162 -41.90 -37.45 31.38
CA GLU A 162 -40.81 -36.90 30.64
C GLU A 162 -39.79 -36.25 31.57
N VAL A 163 -38.48 -36.38 31.26
CA VAL A 163 -37.39 -35.69 31.94
C VAL A 163 -36.91 -34.57 31.07
N GLY A 164 -36.88 -33.35 31.57
CA GLY A 164 -36.48 -32.17 30.83
C GLY A 164 -35.57 -31.24 31.67
N TYR A 165 -35.04 -30.21 31.00
CA TYR A 165 -34.20 -29.18 31.59
C TYR A 165 -34.69 -27.77 31.20
N THR A 166 -34.64 -26.86 32.13
CA THR A 166 -34.83 -25.42 31.88
C THR A 166 -33.76 -24.62 32.58
N GLN A 167 -33.27 -23.54 31.96
CA GLN A 167 -32.27 -22.67 32.57
C GLN A 167 -32.69 -22.08 33.92
N VAL A 168 -33.98 -21.80 34.12
CA VAL A 168 -34.50 -21.18 35.37
C VAL A 168 -34.68 -22.20 36.50
N HIS A 169 -35.03 -23.43 36.17
CA HIS A 169 -35.42 -24.43 37.17
C HIS A 169 -34.55 -25.69 37.18
N GLY A 170 -33.61 -25.82 36.22
CA GLY A 170 -32.77 -27.01 36.07
C GLY A 170 -33.53 -28.24 35.56
N TYR A 171 -33.07 -29.44 35.92
CA TYR A 171 -33.69 -30.70 35.54
C TYR A 171 -35.00 -30.96 36.27
N TYR A 172 -35.99 -31.49 35.59
CA TYR A 172 -37.30 -31.79 36.16
C TYR A 172 -37.88 -33.09 35.53
N ILE A 173 -38.78 -33.68 36.32
CA ILE A 173 -39.63 -34.80 35.87
C ILE A 173 -41.04 -34.23 35.67
N GLU A 174 -41.53 -34.27 34.43
CA GLU A 174 -42.87 -33.78 34.09
C GLU A 174 -43.86 -34.90 34.09
N VAL A 175 -44.99 -34.72 34.85
CA VAL A 175 -46.10 -35.69 34.89
C VAL A 175 -47.38 -34.97 34.50
N THR A 176 -48.09 -35.52 33.53
CA THR A 176 -49.37 -35.00 33.04
C THR A 176 -50.48 -35.14 34.10
N ASN A 177 -51.43 -34.18 34.15
CA ASN A 177 -52.48 -34.09 35.19
C ASN A 177 -53.26 -35.40 35.39
N PRO A 178 -53.56 -36.24 34.38
CA PRO A 178 -54.27 -37.50 34.57
C PRO A 178 -53.53 -38.56 35.42
N ASN A 179 -52.22 -38.40 35.62
CA ASN A 179 -51.35 -39.35 36.32
C ASN A 179 -50.80 -38.82 37.66
N LEU A 180 -51.32 -37.70 38.16
CA LEU A 180 -50.85 -37.11 39.40
C LEU A 180 -51.06 -37.97 40.64
N ASP A 181 -52.07 -38.84 40.65
CA ASP A 181 -52.36 -39.81 41.70
C ASP A 181 -51.32 -40.95 41.76
N ARG A 182 -50.50 -41.10 40.73
CA ARG A 182 -49.44 -42.11 40.64
C ARG A 182 -48.07 -41.57 40.97
N VAL A 183 -47.97 -40.27 41.25
CA VAL A 183 -46.71 -39.62 41.61
C VAL A 183 -46.20 -40.13 42.95
N PRO A 184 -44.95 -40.65 43.04
CA PRO A 184 -44.39 -41.13 44.31
C PRO A 184 -44.22 -40.06 45.35
N ASP A 185 -44.22 -40.44 46.63
CA ASP A 185 -44.07 -39.51 47.78
C ASP A 185 -42.69 -38.83 47.84
N ASP A 186 -41.68 -39.40 47.22
CA ASP A 186 -40.33 -38.84 47.17
C ASP A 186 -40.17 -37.77 46.09
N TYR A 187 -41.19 -37.53 45.26
CA TYR A 187 -41.20 -36.42 44.31
C TYR A 187 -41.56 -35.10 45.01
N THR A 188 -40.67 -34.16 44.91
CA THR A 188 -40.93 -32.77 45.37
C THR A 188 -41.39 -31.92 44.21
N ARG A 189 -42.58 -31.31 44.32
CA ARG A 189 -43.14 -30.46 43.27
C ARG A 189 -42.30 -29.19 43.10
N ARG A 190 -41.89 -28.92 41.84
CA ARG A 190 -41.09 -27.76 41.44
C ARG A 190 -41.93 -26.65 40.78
N GLN A 191 -42.90 -27.06 39.94
CA GLN A 191 -43.75 -26.14 39.21
C GLN A 191 -45.09 -26.79 38.82
N THR A 192 -46.17 -26.01 38.85
CA THR A 192 -47.49 -26.43 38.33
C THR A 192 -47.74 -25.72 36.99
N LEU A 193 -48.06 -26.51 35.97
CA LEU A 193 -48.44 -26.07 34.65
C LEU A 193 -49.94 -26.30 34.42
N LYS A 194 -50.48 -25.81 33.30
CA LYS A 194 -51.90 -25.99 32.97
C LYS A 194 -52.33 -27.45 32.81
N ASN A 195 -51.47 -28.30 32.21
CA ASN A 195 -51.75 -29.66 31.84
C ASN A 195 -50.83 -30.71 32.51
N ALA A 196 -49.82 -30.28 33.27
CA ALA A 196 -48.82 -31.14 33.88
C ALA A 196 -48.26 -30.48 35.15
N GLU A 197 -47.60 -31.24 35.99
CA GLU A 197 -46.77 -30.74 37.09
C GLU A 197 -45.33 -31.22 36.92
N ARG A 198 -44.38 -30.39 37.36
CA ARG A 198 -42.95 -30.68 37.32
C ARG A 198 -42.44 -30.96 38.72
N TYR A 199 -41.66 -31.99 38.81
CA TYR A 199 -41.11 -32.51 40.02
C TYR A 199 -39.60 -32.66 39.94
N TYR A 200 -38.97 -32.82 41.09
CA TYR A 200 -37.60 -33.32 41.23
C TYR A 200 -37.53 -34.32 42.37
N THR A 201 -36.55 -35.23 42.30
CA THR A 201 -36.18 -36.09 43.42
C THR A 201 -34.94 -35.54 44.15
N PRO A 202 -34.71 -35.85 45.42
CA PRO A 202 -33.46 -35.49 46.09
C PRO A 202 -32.22 -35.99 45.36
N GLU A 203 -32.30 -37.15 44.69
CA GLU A 203 -31.21 -37.69 43.91
C GLU A 203 -30.97 -36.90 42.61
N LEU A 204 -32.03 -36.56 41.89
CA LEU A 204 -31.93 -35.71 40.69
C LEU A 204 -31.30 -34.35 41.04
N LYS A 205 -31.73 -33.76 42.15
CA LYS A 205 -31.18 -32.48 42.61
C LYS A 205 -29.69 -32.59 42.96
N ARG A 206 -29.27 -33.65 43.63
CA ARG A 206 -27.87 -33.89 43.95
C ARG A 206 -27.05 -34.09 42.68
N ARG A 207 -27.53 -34.87 41.72
CA ARG A 207 -26.86 -35.06 40.42
C ARG A 207 -26.78 -33.80 39.60
N GLU A 208 -27.81 -32.97 39.62
CA GLU A 208 -27.81 -31.64 39.01
C GLU A 208 -26.69 -30.75 39.60
N GLU A 209 -26.59 -30.69 40.91
CA GLU A 209 -25.55 -29.92 41.64
C GLU A 209 -24.13 -30.45 41.29
N GLU A 210 -23.96 -31.78 41.22
CA GLU A 210 -22.71 -32.42 40.82
C GLU A 210 -22.33 -32.07 39.36
N ILE A 211 -23.27 -32.14 38.40
CA ILE A 211 -23.05 -31.78 37.01
C ILE A 211 -22.68 -30.31 36.90
N LEU A 212 -23.46 -29.39 37.47
CA LEU A 212 -23.20 -27.95 37.38
C LEU A 212 -21.85 -27.58 37.98
N SER A 213 -21.54 -28.13 39.18
CA SER A 213 -20.23 -27.90 39.80
C SER A 213 -19.07 -28.48 38.97
N ALA A 214 -19.25 -29.65 38.37
CA ALA A 214 -18.21 -30.23 37.49
C ALA A 214 -18.02 -29.39 36.23
N THR A 215 -19.11 -28.92 35.59
CA THR A 215 -19.05 -28.04 34.42
C THR A 215 -18.33 -26.72 34.73
N GLU A 216 -18.76 -25.99 35.81
CA GLU A 216 -18.14 -24.73 36.19
C GLU A 216 -16.63 -24.86 36.48
N ARG A 217 -16.26 -25.96 37.17
CA ARG A 217 -14.86 -26.23 37.50
C ARG A 217 -14.07 -26.62 36.25
N ALA A 218 -14.67 -27.41 35.35
CA ALA A 218 -14.05 -27.80 34.10
C ALA A 218 -13.78 -26.57 33.21
N ASP A 219 -14.76 -25.67 33.04
CA ASP A 219 -14.63 -24.45 32.25
C ASP A 219 -13.53 -23.53 32.82
N SER A 220 -13.50 -23.36 34.16
CA SER A 220 -12.47 -22.56 34.81
C SER A 220 -11.07 -23.15 34.67
N LEU A 221 -10.91 -24.46 34.87
CA LEU A 221 -9.63 -25.15 34.75
C LEU A 221 -9.18 -25.16 33.28
N GLU A 222 -10.09 -25.37 32.34
CA GLU A 222 -9.78 -25.34 30.90
C GLU A 222 -9.24 -23.96 30.47
N TYR A 223 -9.88 -22.88 30.95
CA TYR A 223 -9.40 -21.53 30.71
C TYR A 223 -8.00 -21.29 31.30
N GLU A 224 -7.74 -21.73 32.53
CA GLU A 224 -6.41 -21.63 33.17
C GLU A 224 -5.36 -22.44 32.40
N THR A 225 -5.67 -23.68 32.02
CA THR A 225 -4.79 -24.55 31.24
C THR A 225 -4.47 -23.93 29.88
N PHE A 226 -5.47 -23.35 29.20
CA PHE A 226 -5.22 -22.63 27.95
C PHE A 226 -4.28 -21.43 28.15
N ARG A 227 -4.47 -20.65 29.21
CA ARG A 227 -3.56 -19.53 29.53
C ARG A 227 -2.14 -19.99 29.81
N GLU A 228 -1.96 -21.12 30.48
CA GLU A 228 -0.63 -21.71 30.70
C GLU A 228 0.02 -22.12 29.39
N VAL A 229 -0.69 -22.82 28.51
CA VAL A 229 -0.21 -23.20 27.17
C VAL A 229 0.19 -21.95 26.40
N ARG A 230 -0.66 -20.91 26.37
CA ARG A 230 -0.35 -19.65 25.71
C ARG A 230 0.89 -18.98 26.28
N SER A 231 1.02 -18.92 27.61
CA SER A 231 2.20 -18.34 28.28
C SER A 231 3.49 -19.07 27.91
N ARG A 232 3.46 -20.41 27.75
CA ARG A 232 4.60 -21.20 27.29
C ARG A 232 4.98 -20.88 25.85
N VAL A 233 4.00 -20.61 24.98
CA VAL A 233 4.25 -20.16 23.60
C VAL A 233 4.80 -18.73 23.58
N VAL A 234 4.31 -17.83 24.47
CA VAL A 234 4.83 -16.46 24.63
C VAL A 234 6.31 -16.46 25.02
N ALA A 235 6.75 -17.40 25.84
CA ALA A 235 8.16 -17.52 26.21
C ALA A 235 9.11 -17.74 25.01
N GLU A 236 8.58 -18.23 23.87
CA GLU A 236 9.34 -18.49 22.64
C GLU A 236 9.20 -17.35 21.60
N THR A 237 8.74 -16.18 22.01
CA THR A 237 8.47 -15.03 21.11
C THR A 237 9.69 -14.64 20.27
N GLU A 238 10.89 -14.62 20.83
CA GLU A 238 12.12 -14.28 20.09
C GLU A 238 12.41 -15.26 18.96
N ARG A 239 12.21 -16.57 19.19
CA ARG A 239 12.38 -17.60 18.17
C ARG A 239 11.30 -17.47 17.09
N LEU A 240 10.05 -17.20 17.47
CA LEU A 240 8.96 -16.96 16.54
C LEU A 240 9.20 -15.73 15.66
N GLN A 241 9.70 -14.63 16.22
CA GLN A 241 10.04 -13.42 15.47
C GLN A 241 11.22 -13.68 14.50
N SER A 242 12.24 -14.42 14.94
CA SER A 242 13.36 -14.79 14.08
C SER A 242 12.91 -15.67 12.91
N LEU A 243 12.04 -16.64 13.16
CA LEU A 243 11.45 -17.47 12.11
C LEU A 243 10.59 -16.63 11.15
N ALA A 244 9.76 -15.72 11.65
CA ALA A 244 8.95 -14.83 10.84
C ALA A 244 9.81 -13.98 9.89
N ASP A 245 10.92 -13.41 10.39
CA ASP A 245 11.88 -12.68 9.55
C ASP A 245 12.50 -13.58 8.46
N ALA A 246 12.90 -14.79 8.81
CA ALA A 246 13.48 -15.73 7.86
C ALA A 246 12.49 -16.13 6.76
N LEU A 247 11.25 -16.47 7.13
CA LEU A 247 10.18 -16.80 6.19
C LEU A 247 9.83 -15.63 5.26
N ALA A 248 9.70 -14.42 5.80
CA ALA A 248 9.40 -13.22 5.02
C ALA A 248 10.53 -12.86 4.04
N ARG A 249 11.79 -13.13 4.40
CA ARG A 249 12.94 -12.95 3.50
C ARG A 249 12.97 -14.02 2.42
N LEU A 250 12.72 -15.27 2.76
CA LEU A 250 12.64 -16.37 1.80
C LEU A 250 11.51 -16.15 0.79
N ASP A 251 10.35 -15.76 1.27
CA ASP A 251 9.19 -15.43 0.41
C ASP A 251 9.52 -14.33 -0.60
N THR A 252 10.17 -13.24 -0.15
CA THR A 252 10.57 -12.14 -1.03
C THR A 252 11.57 -12.61 -2.10
N LEU A 253 12.58 -13.41 -1.73
CA LEU A 253 13.56 -13.93 -2.68
C LEU A 253 12.94 -14.93 -3.67
N ALA A 254 12.03 -15.78 -3.21
CA ALA A 254 11.28 -16.70 -4.07
C ALA A 254 10.37 -15.95 -5.06
N ALA A 255 9.72 -14.87 -4.60
CA ALA A 255 8.94 -13.99 -5.46
C ALA A 255 9.80 -13.31 -6.54
N PHE A 256 10.97 -12.78 -6.18
CA PHE A 256 11.91 -12.21 -7.15
C PHE A 256 12.39 -13.25 -8.17
N GLY A 257 12.74 -14.46 -7.72
CA GLY A 257 13.13 -15.55 -8.62
C GLY A 257 12.01 -16.00 -9.55
N THR A 258 10.77 -15.94 -9.09
CA THR A 258 9.59 -16.26 -9.89
C THR A 258 9.32 -15.20 -10.95
N VAL A 259 9.32 -13.92 -10.56
CA VAL A 259 9.14 -12.81 -11.50
C VAL A 259 10.26 -12.81 -12.56
N ALA A 260 11.52 -13.09 -12.15
CA ALA A 260 12.63 -13.18 -13.06
C ALA A 260 12.44 -14.31 -14.11
N ALA A 261 11.92 -15.47 -13.68
CA ALA A 261 11.63 -16.58 -14.57
C ALA A 261 10.48 -16.27 -15.53
N ASP A 262 9.39 -15.71 -15.03
CA ASP A 262 8.15 -15.52 -15.79
C ASP A 262 8.26 -14.35 -16.77
N ALA A 263 8.96 -13.27 -16.38
CA ALA A 263 9.08 -12.04 -17.17
C ALA A 263 10.44 -11.90 -17.88
N GLY A 264 11.34 -12.87 -17.76
CA GLY A 264 12.66 -12.85 -18.40
C GLY A 264 13.53 -11.70 -17.90
N TYR A 265 13.54 -11.44 -16.58
CA TYR A 265 14.41 -10.43 -15.99
C TYR A 265 15.85 -10.95 -15.88
N VAL A 266 16.80 -10.05 -16.02
CA VAL A 266 18.23 -10.38 -16.01
C VAL A 266 18.91 -9.90 -14.74
N ARG A 267 19.98 -10.59 -14.34
CA ARG A 267 20.84 -10.15 -13.24
C ARG A 267 21.58 -8.88 -13.64
N PRO A 268 21.43 -7.75 -12.90
CA PRO A 268 22.25 -6.56 -13.15
C PRO A 268 23.65 -6.73 -12.60
N THR A 269 24.64 -6.03 -13.18
CA THR A 269 25.97 -5.83 -12.58
C THR A 269 25.92 -4.58 -11.72
N MET A 270 26.23 -4.71 -10.43
CA MET A 270 26.25 -3.59 -9.50
C MET A 270 27.64 -2.97 -9.36
N GLY A 271 27.70 -1.74 -8.80
CA GLY A 271 28.97 -1.02 -8.56
C GLY A 271 29.66 -0.53 -9.85
N ALA A 272 28.93 -0.45 -10.97
CA ALA A 272 29.45 0.14 -12.20
C ALA A 272 29.74 1.64 -12.01
N GLY A 273 30.77 2.15 -12.69
CA GLY A 273 31.12 3.58 -12.63
C GLY A 273 30.09 4.50 -13.32
N THR A 274 29.26 3.95 -14.20
CA THR A 274 28.21 4.66 -14.94
C THR A 274 26.96 3.80 -15.07
N LEU A 275 25.81 4.46 -15.19
CA LEU A 275 24.52 3.80 -15.39
C LEU A 275 24.36 3.42 -16.86
N ARG A 276 24.14 2.13 -17.12
CA ARG A 276 23.81 1.59 -18.45
C ARG A 276 22.71 0.56 -18.36
N ILE A 277 21.70 0.69 -19.21
CA ILE A 277 20.59 -0.25 -19.34
C ILE A 277 20.39 -0.51 -20.84
N ASP A 278 20.46 -1.77 -21.26
CA ASP A 278 20.22 -2.19 -22.65
C ASP A 278 18.78 -2.75 -22.74
N ALA A 279 17.97 -2.22 -23.66
CA ALA A 279 16.59 -2.64 -23.92
C ALA A 279 15.73 -2.75 -22.63
N GLY A 280 15.81 -1.72 -21.78
CA GLY A 280 15.03 -1.66 -20.53
C GLY A 280 13.53 -1.63 -20.81
N ARG A 281 12.75 -2.24 -19.89
CA ARG A 281 11.29 -2.29 -19.91
C ARG A 281 10.72 -1.73 -18.62
N HIS A 282 9.51 -1.17 -18.68
CA HIS A 282 8.82 -0.68 -17.49
C HIS A 282 8.04 -1.83 -16.85
N PRO A 283 8.34 -2.27 -15.60
CA PRO A 283 7.83 -3.53 -15.03
C PRO A 283 6.31 -3.60 -14.87
N VAL A 284 5.62 -2.45 -14.84
CA VAL A 284 4.16 -2.37 -14.76
C VAL A 284 3.56 -2.21 -16.15
N VAL A 285 4.08 -1.29 -16.96
CA VAL A 285 3.50 -0.95 -18.27
C VAL A 285 3.65 -2.11 -19.26
N GLU A 286 4.78 -2.85 -19.23
CA GLU A 286 4.98 -4.04 -20.08
C GLU A 286 3.92 -5.13 -19.88
N ARG A 287 3.28 -5.17 -18.68
CA ARG A 287 2.24 -6.15 -18.36
C ARG A 287 0.83 -5.69 -18.71
N THR A 288 0.63 -4.39 -18.90
CA THR A 288 -0.69 -3.79 -19.17
C THR A 288 -0.91 -3.44 -20.62
N GLN A 289 0.18 -3.34 -21.42
CA GLN A 289 0.13 -3.05 -22.85
C GLN A 289 0.45 -4.30 -23.68
N ALA A 290 -0.27 -4.48 -24.76
CA ALA A 290 -0.07 -5.62 -25.67
C ALA A 290 1.30 -5.60 -26.36
N GLU A 291 1.83 -4.40 -26.65
CA GLU A 291 3.14 -4.19 -27.25
C GLU A 291 3.87 -3.10 -26.45
N PHE A 292 4.99 -3.46 -25.84
CA PHE A 292 5.89 -2.54 -25.16
C PHE A 292 7.18 -2.40 -25.97
N VAL A 293 7.64 -1.16 -26.21
CA VAL A 293 8.90 -0.88 -26.92
C VAL A 293 10.02 -0.71 -25.89
N PRO A 294 10.98 -1.66 -25.82
CA PRO A 294 12.11 -1.54 -24.91
C PRO A 294 13.03 -0.37 -25.29
N ASN A 295 13.53 0.37 -24.30
CA ASN A 295 14.46 1.48 -24.51
C ASN A 295 15.65 1.40 -23.56
N GLY A 296 16.83 1.56 -24.09
CA GLY A 296 18.07 1.62 -23.31
C GLY A 296 18.49 3.04 -22.97
N ILE A 297 19.49 3.15 -22.08
CA ILE A 297 20.22 4.38 -21.79
C ILE A 297 21.66 4.04 -21.43
N ASP A 298 22.59 4.92 -21.83
CA ASP A 298 24.00 4.82 -21.46
C ASP A 298 24.50 6.21 -21.04
N PHE A 299 24.96 6.31 -19.80
CA PHE A 299 25.55 7.51 -19.22
C PHE A 299 27.08 7.58 -19.37
N ALA A 300 27.68 6.74 -20.25
CA ALA A 300 29.10 6.85 -20.58
C ALA A 300 29.45 8.20 -21.24
N GLU A 301 28.47 8.84 -21.91
CA GLU A 301 28.63 10.15 -22.55
C GLU A 301 28.53 11.33 -21.56
N GLY A 302 28.00 11.14 -20.35
CA GLY A 302 27.80 12.21 -19.39
C GLY A 302 26.89 11.81 -18.23
N ARG A 303 26.61 12.77 -17.34
CA ARG A 303 25.73 12.56 -16.16
C ARG A 303 24.32 13.12 -16.32
N ILE A 304 24.08 14.00 -17.30
CA ILE A 304 22.77 14.61 -17.53
C ILE A 304 22.24 14.26 -18.90
N ALA A 305 21.12 13.55 -18.96
CA ALA A 305 20.38 13.24 -20.17
C ALA A 305 19.18 14.18 -20.31
N VAL A 306 19.22 15.11 -21.30
CA VAL A 306 18.08 15.94 -21.65
C VAL A 306 17.22 15.20 -22.66
N ILE A 307 15.94 14.96 -22.30
CA ILE A 307 15.00 14.11 -23.05
C ILE A 307 13.91 14.98 -23.65
N THR A 308 13.83 14.99 -24.99
CA THR A 308 12.80 15.73 -25.73
C THR A 308 11.86 14.80 -26.49
N GLY A 309 10.75 15.34 -26.93
CA GLY A 309 9.73 14.62 -27.68
C GLY A 309 8.33 15.11 -27.38
N PRO A 310 7.35 14.71 -28.21
CA PRO A 310 5.96 15.12 -28.05
C PRO A 310 5.34 14.58 -26.76
N ASN A 311 4.23 15.21 -26.32
CA ASN A 311 3.40 14.64 -25.27
C ASN A 311 2.87 13.28 -25.73
N MET A 312 2.67 12.35 -24.80
CA MET A 312 2.26 10.95 -25.06
C MET A 312 3.33 10.08 -25.74
N SER A 313 4.54 10.58 -26.03
CA SER A 313 5.61 9.74 -26.61
C SER A 313 6.20 8.72 -25.63
N GLY A 314 5.97 8.90 -24.32
CA GLY A 314 6.47 7.99 -23.28
C GLY A 314 7.63 8.54 -22.44
N LYS A 315 7.97 9.84 -22.49
CA LYS A 315 9.08 10.46 -21.72
C LYS A 315 9.04 10.10 -20.24
N SER A 316 7.92 10.38 -19.56
CA SER A 316 7.76 10.10 -18.13
C SER A 316 7.81 8.62 -17.81
N THR A 317 7.24 7.76 -18.66
CA THR A 317 7.30 6.29 -18.53
C THR A 317 8.75 5.80 -18.61
N TYR A 318 9.51 6.33 -19.56
CA TYR A 318 10.92 6.00 -19.76
C TYR A 318 11.80 6.39 -18.57
N MET A 319 11.63 7.60 -18.04
CA MET A 319 12.37 8.01 -16.85
C MET A 319 12.05 7.14 -15.64
N ARG A 320 10.76 6.87 -15.40
CA ARG A 320 10.33 5.96 -14.33
C ARG A 320 10.87 4.56 -14.52
N GLN A 321 10.94 4.05 -15.74
CA GLN A 321 11.56 2.77 -16.07
C GLN A 321 13.01 2.72 -15.58
N VAL A 322 13.82 3.73 -15.86
CA VAL A 322 15.23 3.80 -15.42
C VAL A 322 15.32 3.77 -13.89
N ALA A 323 14.52 4.59 -13.21
CA ALA A 323 14.50 4.61 -11.75
C ALA A 323 14.05 3.28 -11.14
N LEU A 324 13.03 2.65 -11.72
CA LEU A 324 12.54 1.35 -11.24
C LEU A 324 13.55 0.22 -11.46
N VAL A 325 14.32 0.26 -12.54
CA VAL A 325 15.42 -0.69 -12.76
C VAL A 325 16.47 -0.55 -11.66
N CYS A 326 16.90 0.67 -11.32
CA CYS A 326 17.85 0.92 -10.22
C CYS A 326 17.28 0.47 -8.86
N LEU A 327 16.03 0.83 -8.57
CA LEU A 327 15.35 0.47 -7.34
C LEU A 327 15.22 -1.04 -7.16
N LEU A 328 14.78 -1.76 -8.21
CA LEU A 328 14.66 -3.22 -8.19
C LEU A 328 16.03 -3.89 -8.00
N ALA A 329 17.06 -3.43 -8.70
CA ALA A 329 18.41 -3.94 -8.55
C ALA A 329 18.90 -3.81 -7.10
N GLN A 330 18.77 -2.64 -6.48
CA GLN A 330 19.18 -2.39 -5.10
C GLN A 330 18.27 -3.05 -4.06
N ALA A 331 17.03 -3.37 -4.41
CA ALA A 331 16.18 -4.23 -3.58
C ALA A 331 16.66 -5.69 -3.57
N GLY A 332 17.49 -6.08 -4.53
CA GLY A 332 18.02 -7.44 -4.70
C GLY A 332 17.25 -8.29 -5.70
N SER A 333 16.40 -7.67 -6.52
CA SER A 333 15.70 -8.32 -7.64
C SER A 333 16.53 -8.28 -8.92
N PHE A 334 16.26 -9.20 -9.83
CA PHE A 334 16.63 -9.05 -11.23
C PHE A 334 15.78 -7.96 -11.89
N VAL A 335 16.22 -7.44 -13.04
CA VAL A 335 15.69 -6.25 -13.67
C VAL A 335 15.12 -6.50 -15.06
N PRO A 336 14.07 -5.77 -15.46
CA PRO A 336 13.45 -5.88 -16.79
C PRO A 336 14.32 -5.19 -17.86
N ALA A 337 15.36 -5.87 -18.32
CA ALA A 337 16.27 -5.40 -19.35
C ALA A 337 16.92 -6.59 -20.06
N ASP A 338 17.63 -6.36 -21.18
CA ASP A 338 18.49 -7.36 -21.80
C ASP A 338 19.86 -7.43 -21.10
N ALA A 339 20.36 -6.27 -20.63
CA ALA A 339 21.50 -6.16 -19.74
C ALA A 339 21.42 -4.85 -18.93
N ALA A 340 22.01 -4.83 -17.73
CA ALA A 340 22.11 -3.63 -16.93
C ALA A 340 23.43 -3.61 -16.14
N ALA A 341 24.14 -2.48 -16.18
CA ALA A 341 25.28 -2.17 -15.33
C ALA A 341 24.95 -0.87 -14.58
N LEU A 342 24.90 -0.94 -13.26
CA LEU A 342 24.30 0.11 -12.44
C LEU A 342 25.27 0.56 -11.35
N PRO A 343 25.44 1.86 -11.13
CA PRO A 343 26.08 2.37 -9.92
C PRO A 343 25.19 2.08 -8.70
N ILE A 344 25.76 2.16 -7.51
CA ILE A 344 24.97 2.22 -6.30
C ILE A 344 24.48 3.66 -6.14
N VAL A 345 23.16 3.87 -6.12
CA VAL A 345 22.56 5.17 -5.89
C VAL A 345 22.15 5.29 -4.41
N ASP A 346 22.47 6.42 -3.80
CA ASP A 346 22.12 6.69 -2.39
C ASP A 346 20.64 7.04 -2.25
N ARG A 347 20.09 7.78 -3.21
CA ARG A 347 18.70 8.27 -3.25
C ARG A 347 18.18 8.37 -4.69
N ILE A 348 16.89 8.22 -4.86
CA ILE A 348 16.18 8.46 -6.12
C ILE A 348 15.21 9.59 -5.89
N PHE A 349 15.47 10.73 -6.52
CA PHE A 349 14.60 11.91 -6.48
C PHE A 349 13.73 11.97 -7.72
N THR A 350 12.46 12.30 -7.55
CA THR A 350 11.54 12.42 -8.66
C THR A 350 10.72 13.70 -8.57
N ARG A 351 10.75 14.51 -9.61
CA ARG A 351 9.79 15.57 -9.87
C ARG A 351 9.06 15.23 -11.18
N VAL A 352 8.00 14.45 -11.06
CA VAL A 352 7.17 13.98 -12.17
C VAL A 352 5.76 14.52 -11.94
N GLY A 353 5.20 15.20 -12.95
CA GLY A 353 3.97 16.00 -12.91
C GLY A 353 2.95 15.63 -11.83
N ALA A 354 2.64 16.57 -10.97
CA ALA A 354 1.63 16.40 -9.93
C ALA A 354 0.23 16.42 -10.54
N SER A 355 -0.65 15.53 -10.09
CA SER A 355 -2.09 15.75 -10.21
C SER A 355 -2.46 17.01 -9.42
N ASP A 356 -3.31 17.86 -10.01
CA ASP A 356 -3.84 19.04 -9.34
C ASP A 356 -4.54 18.61 -8.04
N ASP A 357 -3.92 18.93 -6.92
CA ASP A 357 -4.55 18.79 -5.60
C ASP A 357 -5.30 20.11 -5.32
N ILE A 358 -6.56 20.14 -5.73
CA ILE A 358 -7.45 21.30 -5.58
C ILE A 358 -7.78 21.55 -4.09
N ALA A 359 -7.59 20.55 -3.22
CA ALA A 359 -7.94 20.62 -1.80
C ALA A 359 -6.92 21.39 -0.93
N GLY A 360 -5.65 21.49 -1.35
CA GLY A 360 -4.57 22.07 -0.54
C GLY A 360 -4.36 23.58 -0.66
N GLY A 361 -5.06 24.29 -1.57
CA GLY A 361 -4.96 25.78 -1.71
C GLY A 361 -3.58 26.33 -2.09
N GLN A 362 -2.57 25.49 -2.32
CA GLN A 362 -1.25 25.90 -2.80
C GLN A 362 -1.21 25.87 -4.33
N SER A 363 -0.58 26.91 -4.92
CA SER A 363 -0.30 26.93 -6.35
C SER A 363 0.54 25.71 -6.74
N THR A 364 0.16 25.02 -7.83
CA THR A 364 0.94 23.91 -8.41
C THR A 364 2.40 24.28 -8.64
N PHE A 365 2.67 25.55 -9.00
CA PHE A 365 4.02 26.08 -9.15
C PHE A 365 4.79 26.17 -7.81
N MET A 366 4.14 26.60 -6.71
CA MET A 366 4.81 26.64 -5.40
C MET A 366 5.19 25.25 -4.89
N ARG A 367 4.34 24.26 -5.11
CA ARG A 367 4.64 22.87 -4.79
C ARG A 367 5.80 22.34 -5.63
N GLU A 368 5.79 22.64 -6.94
CA GLU A 368 6.90 22.32 -7.84
C GLU A 368 8.22 22.91 -7.35
N MET A 369 8.23 24.17 -6.93
CA MET A 369 9.44 24.83 -6.41
C MET A 369 9.88 24.23 -5.06
N ALA A 370 8.97 23.85 -4.18
CA ALA A 370 9.31 23.19 -2.93
C ALA A 370 9.97 21.82 -3.18
N GLU A 371 9.37 20.98 -4.03
CA GLU A 371 9.94 19.67 -4.41
C GLU A 371 11.32 19.82 -5.08
N LEU A 372 11.47 20.83 -5.96
CA LEU A 372 12.76 21.13 -6.59
C LEU A 372 13.81 21.61 -5.55
N THR A 373 13.39 22.42 -4.59
CA THR A 373 14.25 22.88 -3.49
C THR A 373 14.79 21.71 -2.69
N ASP A 374 13.94 20.77 -2.29
CA ASP A 374 14.34 19.57 -1.56
C ASP A 374 15.36 18.75 -2.36
N ILE A 375 15.12 18.56 -3.67
CA ILE A 375 16.04 17.85 -4.56
C ILE A 375 17.41 18.55 -4.60
N LEU A 376 17.44 19.87 -4.85
CA LEU A 376 18.69 20.62 -4.99
C LEU A 376 19.51 20.72 -3.70
N HIS A 377 18.87 20.62 -2.53
CA HIS A 377 19.56 20.61 -1.24
C HIS A 377 20.06 19.23 -0.81
N ASP A 378 19.32 18.18 -1.12
CA ASP A 378 19.55 16.84 -0.58
C ASP A 378 20.24 15.88 -1.55
N ALA A 379 20.27 16.18 -2.86
CA ALA A 379 20.92 15.33 -3.84
C ALA A 379 22.44 15.40 -3.74
N THR A 380 23.08 14.26 -3.97
CA THR A 380 24.54 14.07 -3.99
C THR A 380 24.99 13.62 -5.37
N ASP A 381 26.29 13.49 -5.61
CA ASP A 381 26.85 12.95 -6.85
C ASP A 381 26.59 11.45 -7.04
N GLU A 382 26.11 10.75 -5.99
CA GLU A 382 25.65 9.36 -6.03
C GLU A 382 24.13 9.24 -6.22
N SER A 383 23.39 10.35 -6.31
CA SER A 383 21.93 10.34 -6.45
C SER A 383 21.48 10.19 -7.90
N LEU A 384 20.27 9.60 -8.09
CA LEU A 384 19.54 9.57 -9.35
C LEU A 384 18.40 10.58 -9.31
N VAL A 385 18.40 11.56 -10.22
CA VAL A 385 17.42 12.65 -10.27
C VAL A 385 16.56 12.55 -11.54
N LEU A 386 15.25 12.60 -11.39
CA LEU A 386 14.28 12.59 -12.48
C LEU A 386 13.46 13.88 -12.46
N LEU A 387 13.63 14.72 -13.47
CA LEU A 387 12.94 16.00 -13.61
C LEU A 387 12.03 15.96 -14.84
N ASP A 388 10.72 16.11 -14.66
CA ASP A 388 9.75 16.07 -15.75
C ASP A 388 9.05 17.44 -15.86
N GLU A 389 9.30 18.13 -16.96
CA GLU A 389 8.67 19.39 -17.35
C GLU A 389 8.77 20.51 -16.28
N VAL A 390 9.95 20.69 -15.68
CA VAL A 390 10.21 21.75 -14.70
C VAL A 390 9.98 23.13 -15.30
N GLY A 391 9.30 24.02 -14.55
CA GLY A 391 9.00 25.39 -14.96
C GLY A 391 7.70 25.55 -15.76
N ARG A 392 6.87 24.51 -15.87
CA ARG A 392 5.60 24.57 -16.63
C ARG A 392 4.51 25.41 -15.93
N GLY A 393 4.61 25.61 -14.62
CA GLY A 393 3.60 26.33 -13.82
C GLY A 393 3.69 27.86 -13.87
N THR A 394 4.61 28.43 -14.66
CA THR A 394 4.84 29.89 -14.76
C THR A 394 4.93 30.37 -16.22
N SER A 395 5.35 31.62 -16.47
CA SER A 395 5.58 32.11 -17.83
C SER A 395 6.68 31.30 -18.54
N THR A 396 6.58 31.15 -19.88
CA THR A 396 7.56 30.37 -20.65
C THR A 396 8.99 30.87 -20.44
N ALA A 397 9.19 32.18 -20.33
CA ALA A 397 10.51 32.77 -20.14
C ALA A 397 11.09 32.47 -18.74
N ASP A 398 10.27 32.61 -17.69
CA ASP A 398 10.70 32.31 -16.31
C ASP A 398 10.91 30.80 -16.15
N GLY A 399 10.01 29.98 -16.69
CA GLY A 399 10.11 28.51 -16.64
C GLY A 399 11.40 28.01 -17.29
N LEU A 400 11.74 28.53 -18.49
CA LEU A 400 12.98 28.21 -19.18
C LEU A 400 14.21 28.65 -18.36
N ALA A 401 14.18 29.86 -17.79
CA ALA A 401 15.29 30.37 -16.97
C ALA A 401 15.54 29.47 -15.75
N ILE A 402 14.46 29.06 -15.05
CA ILE A 402 14.54 28.14 -13.91
C ILE A 402 15.10 26.79 -14.35
N ALA A 403 14.59 26.21 -15.43
CA ALA A 403 15.03 24.92 -15.94
C ALA A 403 16.53 24.93 -16.34
N ARG A 404 17.00 26.01 -16.98
CA ARG A 404 18.43 26.20 -17.32
C ARG A 404 19.29 26.29 -16.06
N ALA A 405 18.95 27.18 -15.14
CA ALA A 405 19.70 27.38 -13.89
C ALA A 405 19.74 26.09 -13.05
N THR A 406 18.62 25.31 -13.01
CA THR A 406 18.56 24.00 -12.36
C THR A 406 19.52 23.01 -12.99
N THR A 407 19.56 22.95 -14.34
CA THR A 407 20.46 22.06 -15.06
C THR A 407 21.92 22.39 -14.82
N GLU A 408 22.27 23.69 -14.88
CA GLU A 408 23.62 24.20 -14.59
C GLU A 408 24.04 23.90 -13.15
N PHE A 409 23.15 24.12 -12.18
CA PHE A 409 23.41 23.84 -10.77
C PHE A 409 23.65 22.35 -10.49
N ILE A 410 22.79 21.48 -11.04
CA ILE A 410 23.00 20.03 -10.90
C ILE A 410 24.31 19.60 -11.55
N HIS A 411 24.66 20.18 -12.70
CA HIS A 411 25.90 19.89 -13.41
C HIS A 411 27.14 20.31 -12.64
N ASP A 412 27.15 21.56 -12.15
CA ASP A 412 28.36 22.18 -11.60
C ASP A 412 28.57 21.90 -10.10
N GLU A 413 27.46 21.81 -9.33
CA GLU A 413 27.54 21.76 -7.87
C GLU A 413 27.13 20.38 -7.31
N VAL A 414 26.13 19.71 -7.89
CA VAL A 414 25.61 18.43 -7.36
C VAL A 414 26.32 17.24 -7.99
N GLY A 415 26.43 17.21 -9.31
CA GLY A 415 27.04 16.11 -10.05
C GLY A 415 26.18 14.81 -10.13
N ALA A 416 24.89 14.86 -9.78
CA ALA A 416 23.99 13.74 -9.78
C ALA A 416 23.70 13.19 -11.19
N THR A 417 23.47 11.87 -11.29
CA THR A 417 22.96 11.25 -12.52
C THR A 417 21.52 11.71 -12.74
N THR A 418 21.26 12.43 -13.85
CA THR A 418 19.99 13.14 -14.04
C THR A 418 19.33 12.80 -15.38
N LEU A 419 18.03 12.50 -15.35
CA LEU A 419 17.16 12.45 -16.54
C LEU A 419 16.23 13.66 -16.47
N PHE A 420 16.29 14.53 -17.48
CA PHE A 420 15.51 15.75 -17.54
C PHE A 420 14.62 15.78 -18.79
N ALA A 421 13.34 15.46 -18.65
CA ALA A 421 12.38 15.60 -19.73
C ALA A 421 11.88 17.03 -19.82
N THR A 422 11.89 17.59 -21.03
CA THR A 422 11.54 18.99 -21.27
C THR A 422 10.85 19.21 -22.61
N HIS A 423 10.09 20.32 -22.67
CA HIS A 423 9.57 20.89 -23.93
C HIS A 423 10.40 22.08 -24.41
N TYR A 424 11.32 22.57 -23.59
CA TYR A 424 12.14 23.71 -23.95
C TYR A 424 13.28 23.24 -24.87
N HIS A 425 13.22 23.64 -26.14
CA HIS A 425 14.28 23.31 -27.11
C HIS A 425 15.62 23.96 -26.74
N ASP A 426 15.61 25.13 -26.13
CA ASP A 426 16.82 25.84 -25.67
C ASP A 426 17.64 25.04 -24.63
N LEU A 427 17.02 24.10 -23.92
CA LEU A 427 17.73 23.17 -23.02
C LEU A 427 18.55 22.12 -23.82
N THR A 428 18.16 21.81 -25.03
CA THR A 428 18.96 20.91 -25.88
C THR A 428 20.25 21.55 -26.33
N ASP A 429 20.23 22.87 -26.58
CA ASP A 429 21.43 23.66 -26.88
C ASP A 429 22.34 23.75 -25.66
N LEU A 430 21.78 24.01 -24.47
CA LEU A 430 22.53 23.99 -23.22
C LEU A 430 23.21 22.63 -22.99
N ALA A 431 22.51 21.52 -23.21
CA ALA A 431 23.08 20.18 -23.07
C ALA A 431 24.18 19.87 -24.09
N ALA A 432 24.18 20.53 -25.25
CA ALA A 432 25.26 20.42 -26.23
C ALA A 432 26.50 21.23 -25.84
N ASP A 433 26.30 22.32 -25.05
CA ASP A 433 27.38 23.21 -24.59
C ASP A 433 28.03 22.71 -23.30
N LEU A 434 27.27 21.99 -22.42
CA LEU A 434 27.77 21.48 -21.16
C LEU A 434 28.55 20.17 -21.35
N PRO A 435 29.79 20.08 -20.83
CA PRO A 435 30.48 18.80 -20.76
C PRO A 435 29.70 17.83 -19.87
N ASN A 436 29.72 16.55 -20.17
CA ASN A 436 28.96 15.52 -19.42
C ASN A 436 27.42 15.67 -19.46
N ALA A 437 26.85 16.40 -20.41
CA ALA A 437 25.44 16.40 -20.72
C ALA A 437 25.22 15.92 -22.17
N PHE A 438 24.11 15.24 -22.42
CA PHE A 438 23.77 14.72 -23.74
C PHE A 438 22.26 14.74 -23.99
N ASN A 439 21.90 14.78 -25.28
CA ASN A 439 20.52 14.82 -25.72
C ASN A 439 19.99 13.45 -26.12
N ARG A 440 18.74 13.18 -25.77
CA ARG A 440 17.93 12.05 -26.24
C ARG A 440 16.57 12.54 -26.73
N HIS A 441 15.98 11.88 -27.73
CA HIS A 441 14.64 12.23 -28.17
C HIS A 441 13.80 11.01 -28.51
N PHE A 442 12.49 11.14 -28.37
CA PHE A 442 11.55 10.13 -28.84
C PHE A 442 11.28 10.27 -30.34
N THR A 443 11.44 9.17 -31.06
CA THR A 443 11.27 9.13 -32.50
C THR A 443 9.80 9.06 -32.90
N VAL A 444 9.50 9.72 -34.02
CA VAL A 444 8.18 9.78 -34.64
C VAL A 444 8.29 9.38 -36.10
N SER A 445 7.43 8.48 -36.58
CA SER A 445 7.35 8.15 -38.00
C SER A 445 6.34 9.06 -38.69
N LYS A 446 6.72 9.63 -39.81
CA LYS A 446 5.83 10.37 -40.72
C LYS A 446 5.58 9.47 -41.94
N GLN A 447 4.38 8.91 -42.07
CA GLN A 447 3.98 8.24 -43.31
C GLN A 447 3.43 9.30 -44.24
N GLY A 448 4.27 9.74 -45.20
CA GLY A 448 3.82 10.48 -46.35
C GLY A 448 3.42 9.49 -47.44
N GLY A 449 2.21 9.57 -47.97
CA GLY A 449 1.77 8.79 -49.11
C GLY A 449 2.63 9.11 -50.36
N GLY A 450 3.43 8.16 -50.78
CA GLY A 450 4.22 8.26 -52.01
C GLY A 450 4.74 6.89 -52.40
N VAL A 451 3.95 6.17 -53.18
CA VAL A 451 4.40 5.00 -53.96
C VAL A 451 5.04 5.51 -55.24
N ASP A 452 6.27 5.03 -55.50
CA ASP A 452 7.02 4.99 -56.78
C ASP A 452 7.55 6.29 -57.38
N GLY A 453 8.87 6.31 -57.46
CA GLY A 453 9.82 6.83 -58.44
C GLY A 453 9.28 7.71 -59.57
N ASP A 454 9.20 9.01 -59.36
CA ASP A 454 9.65 9.98 -60.37
C ASP A 454 9.92 11.34 -59.70
N ASN A 455 11.07 11.90 -60.05
CA ASN A 455 11.66 13.07 -59.43
C ASN A 455 11.09 14.35 -60.05
N THR A 456 9.81 14.71 -59.71
CA THR A 456 9.25 16.03 -59.99
C THR A 456 8.35 16.43 -58.80
N SER A 457 8.98 16.97 -57.76
CA SER A 457 8.29 17.51 -56.59
C SER A 457 7.61 18.84 -56.91
N ASP A 458 6.30 18.80 -57.05
CA ASP A 458 5.41 19.97 -56.91
C ASP A 458 5.22 20.25 -55.40
N PRO A 459 5.60 21.43 -54.88
CA PRO A 459 5.53 21.74 -53.46
C PRO A 459 4.10 22.03 -52.94
N SER A 460 3.06 21.74 -53.72
CA SER A 460 1.66 22.06 -53.36
C SER A 460 0.76 20.86 -53.05
N SER A 461 1.27 19.63 -53.04
CA SER A 461 0.46 18.49 -52.55
C SER A 461 0.60 18.32 -51.05
N ASP A 462 -0.28 18.97 -50.31
CA ASP A 462 -0.51 18.76 -48.86
C ASP A 462 -1.18 17.39 -48.64
N GLY A 463 -0.41 16.32 -48.83
CA GLY A 463 -0.81 14.95 -48.50
C GLY A 463 -0.91 14.81 -46.99
N ASP A 464 -2.01 14.27 -46.53
CA ASP A 464 -2.30 13.92 -45.13
C ASP A 464 -1.13 13.11 -44.55
N THR A 465 -0.24 13.79 -43.82
CA THR A 465 0.92 13.15 -43.17
C THR A 465 0.44 12.56 -41.89
N GLU A 466 0.25 11.26 -41.84
CA GLU A 466 -0.08 10.54 -40.62
C GLU A 466 1.17 10.40 -39.76
N VAL A 467 1.08 10.87 -38.49
CA VAL A 467 2.18 10.82 -37.52
C VAL A 467 1.93 9.65 -36.59
N THR A 468 2.88 8.71 -36.53
CA THR A 468 2.84 7.57 -35.61
C THR A 468 3.97 7.69 -34.60
N PHE A 469 3.64 7.60 -33.31
CA PHE A 469 4.62 7.57 -32.22
C PHE A 469 5.25 6.18 -32.15
N LEU A 470 6.57 6.11 -32.32
CA LEU A 470 7.29 4.84 -32.29
C LEU A 470 7.68 4.41 -30.87
N HIS A 471 7.47 5.29 -29.86
CA HIS A 471 7.86 5.06 -28.46
C HIS A 471 9.33 4.62 -28.31
N ARG A 472 10.19 4.97 -29.25
CA ARG A 472 11.62 4.63 -29.29
C ARG A 472 12.48 5.86 -29.04
N VAL A 473 13.46 5.71 -28.16
CA VAL A 473 14.46 6.74 -27.84
C VAL A 473 15.62 6.65 -28.84
N ALA A 474 16.10 7.80 -29.29
CA ALA A 474 17.27 7.95 -30.15
C ALA A 474 18.20 9.07 -29.67
N ASP A 475 19.45 9.06 -30.14
CA ASP A 475 20.48 10.02 -29.81
C ASP A 475 20.21 11.40 -30.40
N GLY A 476 20.65 12.44 -29.71
CA GLY A 476 20.55 13.83 -30.16
C GLY A 476 19.23 14.52 -29.86
N PRO A 477 19.09 15.82 -30.19
CA PRO A 477 17.90 16.61 -29.96
C PRO A 477 16.77 16.27 -30.95
N SER A 478 15.51 16.55 -30.56
CA SER A 478 14.37 16.46 -31.50
C SER A 478 14.44 17.59 -32.51
N SER A 479 14.27 17.28 -33.81
CA SER A 479 14.34 18.22 -34.92
C SER A 479 13.06 19.06 -35.14
N SER A 480 11.95 18.76 -34.44
CA SER A 480 10.68 19.45 -34.67
C SER A 480 9.71 19.28 -33.48
N SER A 481 8.83 20.28 -33.30
CA SER A 481 7.71 20.17 -32.39
C SER A 481 6.51 19.46 -33.07
N TYR A 482 5.83 18.56 -32.38
CA TYR A 482 4.74 17.76 -32.91
C TYR A 482 3.38 18.10 -32.28
N GLY A 483 3.27 19.24 -31.59
CA GLY A 483 2.04 19.60 -30.86
C GLY A 483 0.81 19.74 -31.75
N VAL A 484 0.97 20.25 -32.98
CA VAL A 484 -0.12 20.42 -33.95
C VAL A 484 -0.59 19.06 -34.50
N GLU A 485 0.34 18.15 -34.73
CA GLU A 485 0.05 16.78 -35.16
C GLU A 485 -0.68 15.98 -34.04
N VAL A 486 -0.29 16.15 -32.79
CA VAL A 486 -0.99 15.57 -31.63
C VAL A 486 -2.41 16.12 -31.53
N ALA A 487 -2.62 17.42 -31.75
CA ALA A 487 -3.95 18.02 -31.75
C ALA A 487 -4.84 17.41 -32.84
N LYS A 488 -4.30 17.11 -34.02
CA LYS A 488 -5.02 16.39 -35.09
C LYS A 488 -5.42 14.98 -34.67
N LEU A 489 -4.48 14.22 -34.08
CA LEU A 489 -4.74 12.86 -33.58
C LEU A 489 -5.80 12.84 -32.46
N ALA A 490 -5.85 13.89 -31.65
CA ALA A 490 -6.86 14.07 -30.59
C ALA A 490 -8.24 14.48 -31.12
N GLY A 491 -8.41 14.67 -32.45
CA GLY A 491 -9.69 15.01 -33.08
C GLY A 491 -10.02 16.50 -33.04
N VAL A 492 -9.04 17.38 -32.86
CA VAL A 492 -9.23 18.84 -32.99
C VAL A 492 -9.66 19.13 -34.44
N PRO A 493 -10.71 19.98 -34.68
CA PRO A 493 -11.21 20.27 -36.02
C PRO A 493 -10.10 20.72 -36.99
N ASP A 494 -10.10 20.19 -38.22
CA ASP A 494 -9.06 20.43 -39.23
C ASP A 494 -8.76 21.92 -39.45
N ARG A 495 -9.77 22.78 -39.45
CA ARG A 495 -9.60 24.24 -39.58
C ARG A 495 -8.71 24.84 -38.48
N VAL A 496 -8.78 24.32 -37.27
CA VAL A 496 -7.95 24.77 -36.14
C VAL A 496 -6.54 24.27 -36.32
N VAL A 497 -6.39 23.01 -36.74
CA VAL A 497 -5.09 22.38 -37.01
C VAL A 497 -4.35 23.08 -38.15
N GLU A 498 -5.05 23.36 -39.26
CA GLU A 498 -4.49 24.10 -40.42
C GLU A 498 -4.05 25.51 -39.99
N ARG A 499 -4.87 26.21 -39.25
CA ARG A 499 -4.52 27.56 -38.75
C ARG A 499 -3.35 27.56 -37.79
N ALA A 500 -3.28 26.56 -36.89
CA ALA A 500 -2.13 26.36 -36.01
C ALA A 500 -0.84 26.12 -36.79
N ARG A 501 -0.89 25.30 -37.87
CA ARG A 501 0.28 25.09 -38.78
C ARG A 501 0.75 26.35 -39.46
N GLU A 502 -0.18 27.24 -39.87
CA GLU A 502 0.16 28.53 -40.43
C GLU A 502 0.93 29.40 -39.42
N TYR A 503 0.45 29.48 -38.17
CA TYR A 503 1.11 30.24 -37.10
C TYR A 503 2.51 29.68 -36.77
N VAL A 504 2.70 28.35 -36.75
CA VAL A 504 4.00 27.74 -36.52
C VAL A 504 4.99 28.00 -37.68
N ARG A 505 4.50 28.16 -38.92
CA ARG A 505 5.30 28.47 -40.10
C ARG A 505 5.66 29.95 -40.25
N GLU A 506 4.98 30.86 -39.53
CA GLU A 506 5.16 32.31 -39.56
C GLU A 506 5.72 32.92 -38.26
N PRO A 507 6.83 32.43 -37.63
CA PRO A 507 7.31 33.04 -36.39
C PRO A 507 7.99 34.41 -36.54
N ASP A 508 8.43 34.85 -37.77
CA ASP A 508 9.40 35.93 -37.91
C ASP A 508 9.01 37.10 -38.82
N ARG A 509 7.74 37.45 -38.99
CA ARG A 509 7.38 38.64 -39.81
C ARG A 509 7.03 39.92 -39.07
N LYS A 510 7.25 40.01 -37.76
CA LYS A 510 6.86 41.23 -36.96
C LYS A 510 7.98 41.91 -36.16
N THR A 511 9.27 41.69 -36.47
CA THR A 511 10.37 42.45 -35.86
C THR A 511 11.36 42.98 -36.89
N GLY A 512 10.87 43.64 -37.92
CA GLY A 512 11.78 44.27 -38.89
C GLY A 512 10.99 45.05 -39.91
N ASP A 513 10.35 46.16 -39.53
CA ASP A 513 10.17 47.34 -40.38
C ASP A 513 9.46 48.44 -39.59
N SER A 514 10.22 49.31 -38.96
CA SER A 514 9.79 50.66 -38.63
C SER A 514 10.98 51.62 -38.70
N ASP A 515 11.47 51.81 -39.94
CA ASP A 515 12.18 53.01 -40.33
C ASP A 515 11.75 53.36 -41.73
N ALA A 516 10.90 54.37 -41.88
CA ALA A 516 10.97 55.45 -42.83
C ALA A 516 9.67 56.24 -42.95
N ALA A 517 9.82 57.52 -42.77
CA ALA A 517 9.16 58.67 -43.40
C ALA A 517 7.90 59.23 -42.75
N THR A 518 8.12 60.29 -41.98
CA THR A 518 7.74 61.69 -42.19
C THR A 518 6.32 61.96 -42.69
N GLU A 519 5.54 62.61 -41.83
CA GLU A 519 4.98 63.96 -42.08
C GLU A 519 4.04 64.39 -40.93
N THR A 520 4.37 65.54 -40.30
CA THR A 520 3.50 66.31 -39.42
C THR A 520 2.51 67.13 -40.28
N PRO A 521 1.35 67.58 -39.75
CA PRO A 521 1.32 68.89 -39.14
C PRO A 521 0.41 69.07 -37.87
N SER A 522 0.98 69.79 -36.98
CA SER A 522 0.49 70.80 -36.04
C SER A 522 -1.01 71.03 -35.82
N SER A 523 -1.45 71.06 -34.58
CA SER A 523 -1.96 72.30 -33.96
C SER A 523 -2.39 72.12 -32.53
N SER A 524 -1.82 72.96 -31.71
CA SER A 524 -2.29 73.80 -30.60
C SER A 524 -2.60 73.17 -29.25
N MET A 525 -1.74 73.55 -28.38
CA MET A 525 -1.87 73.75 -26.92
C MET A 525 -3.09 74.62 -26.52
N PRO A 526 -3.47 74.71 -25.20
CA PRO A 526 -2.55 75.18 -24.16
C PRO A 526 -2.65 74.47 -22.78
N SER A 527 -1.55 74.48 -22.08
CA SER A 527 -1.46 74.58 -20.61
C SER A 527 -1.71 76.09 -20.19
N PRO A 528 -1.83 76.49 -18.92
CA PRO A 528 -1.08 76.08 -17.75
C PRO A 528 -1.80 76.21 -16.38
N THR A 529 -1.20 75.90 -15.26
CA THR A 529 -0.79 76.76 -14.09
C THR A 529 -0.65 75.88 -12.84
N THR A 530 0.51 75.75 -12.36
CA THR A 530 1.16 76.33 -11.15
C THR A 530 0.37 76.29 -9.84
N ALA A 531 0.82 75.77 -8.79
CA ALA A 531 1.81 76.07 -7.79
C ALA A 531 1.33 75.37 -6.51
N GLU A 532 2.02 74.97 -5.56
CA GLU A 532 3.13 75.30 -4.71
C GLU A 532 3.20 74.32 -3.54
N ASP A 533 4.36 73.87 -3.23
CA ASP A 533 4.73 73.29 -1.93
C ASP A 533 4.78 74.42 -0.87
N PRO A 534 4.62 74.26 0.44
CA PRO A 534 5.74 73.81 1.23
C PRO A 534 5.46 73.06 2.58
N SER A 535 6.42 72.20 2.91
CA SER A 535 7.09 72.11 4.23
C SER A 535 6.31 71.85 5.53
N GLY A 536 6.79 70.87 6.30
CA GLY A 536 6.87 71.06 7.75
C GLY A 536 6.53 69.87 8.62
N ASP A 537 7.55 69.18 9.00
CA ASP A 537 8.04 68.88 10.35
C ASP A 537 7.35 67.86 11.28
N ARG A 538 8.17 66.85 11.63
CA ARG A 538 8.34 66.17 12.91
C ARG A 538 7.20 66.02 13.89
N ARG A 539 6.97 64.74 14.29
CA ARG A 539 7.25 64.16 15.64
C ARG A 539 6.55 62.81 15.84
N GLN A 540 7.33 61.82 16.21
CA GLN A 540 6.93 60.76 17.12
C GLN A 540 6.84 61.29 18.58
N PRO A 541 6.31 60.59 19.61
CA PRO A 541 5.80 59.22 19.74
C PRO A 541 4.50 59.15 20.59
N SER A 542 3.89 58.00 20.76
CA SER A 542 3.58 57.40 22.05
C SER A 542 2.47 56.35 21.98
N GLU A 543 2.71 55.33 22.74
CA GLU A 543 1.89 54.19 23.12
C GLU A 543 0.45 54.53 23.52
N SER A 544 -0.50 53.66 23.19
CA SER A 544 -1.48 53.10 24.15
C SER A 544 -2.42 52.08 23.51
N ASP A 545 -2.47 50.94 24.15
CA ASP A 545 -3.50 49.91 24.20
C ASP A 545 -4.88 50.24 23.62
N THR A 546 -5.43 49.32 22.84
CA THR A 546 -6.76 48.73 23.07
C THR A 546 -7.01 47.58 22.11
N ASP A 547 -7.12 46.41 22.70
CA ASP A 547 -8.13 45.35 22.58
C ASP A 547 -8.98 45.33 21.29
N SER A 548 -8.77 44.30 20.47
CA SER A 548 -9.77 43.78 19.56
C SER A 548 -9.47 42.32 19.20
N THR A 549 -10.17 41.42 19.85
CA THR A 549 -10.29 40.00 19.59
C THR A 549 -10.52 39.67 18.11
N PRO A 550 -9.80 38.71 17.53
CA PRO A 550 -10.23 38.02 16.31
C PRO A 550 -10.98 36.74 16.66
N THR A 551 -12.11 36.57 16.05
CA THR A 551 -12.97 35.39 16.03
C THR A 551 -12.21 34.17 15.46
N PRO A 552 -12.31 32.98 16.08
CA PRO A 552 -11.72 31.76 15.52
C PRO A 552 -12.71 31.04 14.62
N GLN A 553 -12.38 30.91 13.36
CA GLN A 553 -12.95 29.92 12.45
C GLN A 553 -11.81 29.02 11.98
N SER A 554 -11.49 27.97 12.75
CA SER A 554 -10.79 26.75 12.27
C SER A 554 -10.52 25.84 13.48
N GLY A 555 -11.51 25.11 13.96
CA GLY A 555 -11.34 24.27 15.13
C GLY A 555 -12.13 22.96 15.11
N ARG A 556 -12.98 22.74 14.12
CA ARG A 556 -13.82 21.52 14.08
C ARG A 556 -13.16 20.31 13.40
N GLY A 557 -12.35 20.53 12.37
CA GLY A 557 -11.67 19.44 11.66
C GLY A 557 -10.57 18.77 12.48
N ASP A 558 -9.83 19.56 13.25
CA ASP A 558 -8.70 19.06 14.05
C ASP A 558 -9.17 18.24 15.29
N ALA A 559 -10.32 18.58 15.86
CA ALA A 559 -10.90 17.83 16.99
C ALA A 559 -11.45 16.47 16.56
N LEU A 560 -12.03 16.37 15.36
CA LEU A 560 -12.53 15.12 14.81
C LEU A 560 -11.38 14.18 14.40
N ALA A 561 -10.30 14.72 13.81
CA ALA A 561 -9.11 13.95 13.47
C ALA A 561 -8.42 13.36 14.72
N ALA A 562 -8.28 14.15 15.79
CA ALA A 562 -7.72 13.69 17.07
C ALA A 562 -8.60 12.63 17.76
N TYR A 563 -9.92 12.71 17.62
CA TYR A 563 -10.84 11.72 18.15
C TYR A 563 -10.78 10.39 17.39
N ILE A 564 -10.65 10.43 16.06
CA ILE A 564 -10.49 9.22 15.24
C ILE A 564 -9.15 8.53 15.52
N GLU A 565 -8.08 9.29 15.69
CA GLU A 565 -6.74 8.78 16.03
C GLU A 565 -6.70 8.16 17.44
N GLY A 566 -7.50 8.69 18.39
CA GLY A 566 -7.68 8.13 19.74
C GLY A 566 -8.47 6.81 19.74
N LEU A 567 -9.40 6.61 18.82
CA LEU A 567 -10.15 5.36 18.67
C LEU A 567 -9.31 4.22 18.06
N GLU A 568 -8.33 4.54 17.23
CA GLU A 568 -7.40 3.55 16.65
C GLU A 568 -6.32 3.09 17.65
N ASN A 569 -5.99 3.92 18.65
CA ASN A 569 -4.89 3.64 19.60
C ASN A 569 -5.33 3.04 20.94
N GLY A 570 -6.62 2.85 21.22
CA GLY A 570 -7.13 2.06 22.35
C GLY A 570 -6.88 2.64 23.76
N ASP A 571 -6.49 3.91 23.91
CA ASP A 571 -6.31 4.58 25.19
C ASP A 571 -7.64 5.12 25.74
N HIS A 572 -8.32 4.28 26.51
CA HIS A 572 -9.40 4.69 27.39
C HIS A 572 -8.85 4.76 28.81
N ASP A 573 -8.31 5.90 29.20
CA ASP A 573 -8.47 6.52 30.53
C ASP A 573 -7.53 7.74 30.64
N GLU A 574 -8.15 8.83 31.07
CA GLU A 574 -7.61 10.15 31.43
C GLU A 574 -7.54 11.21 30.33
N ALA A 575 -8.41 12.19 30.54
CA ALA A 575 -8.43 13.54 29.96
C ALA A 575 -9.14 13.73 28.61
N VAL A 576 -10.47 13.76 28.58
CA VAL A 576 -11.23 14.69 27.73
C VAL A 576 -12.58 15.01 28.36
N ASP A 577 -12.60 16.04 29.17
CA ASP A 577 -13.84 16.70 29.61
C ASP A 577 -13.94 18.09 28.92
N GLU A 578 -13.84 18.14 27.58
CA GLU A 578 -14.09 19.38 26.80
C GLU A 578 -14.29 19.17 25.29
N ALA A 579 -14.86 18.11 24.79
CA ALA A 579 -15.59 18.09 23.50
C ALA A 579 -16.25 16.73 23.24
N ALA A 580 -17.38 16.46 23.83
CA ALA A 580 -18.21 15.35 23.39
C ALA A 580 -18.72 15.68 21.95
N PRO A 581 -18.59 14.76 20.98
CA PRO A 581 -19.09 14.97 19.62
C PRO A 581 -20.59 15.31 19.63
N SER A 582 -21.00 16.25 18.79
CA SER A 582 -22.40 16.67 18.65
C SER A 582 -23.28 15.48 18.24
N ALA A 583 -24.60 15.61 18.36
CA ALA A 583 -25.50 14.56 17.89
C ALA A 583 -25.31 14.29 16.38
N ALA A 584 -25.05 15.32 15.57
CA ALA A 584 -24.80 15.22 14.13
C ALA A 584 -23.47 14.48 13.83
N ASP A 585 -22.41 14.73 14.63
CA ASP A 585 -21.13 14.03 14.44
C ASP A 585 -21.26 12.53 14.76
N ARG A 586 -22.12 12.16 15.71
CA ARG A 586 -22.39 10.75 16.04
C ARG A 586 -23.19 10.04 14.94
N ASP A 587 -24.16 10.71 14.36
CA ASP A 587 -24.98 10.16 13.27
C ASP A 587 -24.13 9.93 12.01
N VAL A 588 -23.17 10.82 11.72
CA VAL A 588 -22.18 10.68 10.62
C VAL A 588 -21.23 9.52 10.88
N LEU A 589 -20.73 9.34 12.11
CA LEU A 589 -19.86 8.23 12.48
C LEU A 589 -20.58 6.87 12.42
N GLU A 590 -21.86 6.82 12.78
CA GLU A 590 -22.68 5.61 12.66
C GLU A 590 -22.94 5.25 11.20
N ALA A 591 -23.27 6.23 10.36
CA ALA A 591 -23.45 6.04 8.93
C ALA A 591 -22.15 5.59 8.20
N LEU A 592 -20.98 6.10 8.61
CA LEU A 592 -19.69 5.65 8.11
C LEU A 592 -19.37 4.19 8.49
N ARG A 593 -19.77 3.73 9.68
CA ARG A 593 -19.58 2.34 10.12
C ARG A 593 -20.43 1.34 9.33
N ASP A 594 -21.61 1.78 8.87
CA ASP A 594 -22.54 0.93 8.12
C ASP A 594 -22.18 0.79 6.63
N VAL A 595 -21.16 1.49 6.13
CA VAL A 595 -20.69 1.38 4.74
C VAL A 595 -19.94 0.06 4.54
N GLU A 596 -20.54 -0.89 3.84
CA GLU A 596 -19.87 -2.14 3.42
C GLU A 596 -18.90 -1.87 2.25
N VAL A 597 -17.66 -1.46 2.55
CA VAL A 597 -16.63 -1.07 1.56
C VAL A 597 -16.40 -2.14 0.48
N ALA A 598 -16.54 -3.42 0.82
CA ALA A 598 -16.35 -4.54 -0.11
C ALA A 598 -17.48 -4.68 -1.17
N ARG A 599 -18.62 -4.02 -0.96
CA ARG A 599 -19.81 -4.08 -1.83
C ARG A 599 -20.18 -2.75 -2.47
N THR A 600 -19.53 -1.67 -2.04
CA THR A 600 -19.82 -0.30 -2.51
C THR A 600 -19.00 0.00 -3.76
N THR A 601 -19.65 0.40 -4.84
CA THR A 601 -18.96 0.84 -6.05
C THR A 601 -18.28 2.19 -5.83
N PRO A 602 -17.23 2.57 -6.61
CA PRO A 602 -16.57 3.87 -6.47
C PRO A 602 -17.50 5.09 -6.58
N LEU A 603 -18.54 4.99 -7.39
CA LEU A 603 -19.52 6.07 -7.55
C LEU A 603 -20.46 6.18 -6.34
N GLU A 604 -20.90 5.04 -5.79
CA GLU A 604 -21.70 5.00 -4.57
C GLU A 604 -20.90 5.51 -3.37
N ALA A 605 -19.61 5.15 -3.26
CA ALA A 605 -18.72 5.64 -2.21
C ALA A 605 -18.57 7.17 -2.26
N LEU A 606 -18.40 7.76 -3.46
CA LEU A 606 -18.31 9.20 -3.65
C LEU A 606 -19.62 9.91 -3.26
N ASN A 607 -20.76 9.38 -3.65
CA ASN A 607 -22.06 9.94 -3.29
C ASN A 607 -22.32 9.88 -1.77
N THR A 608 -21.97 8.76 -1.14
CA THR A 608 -22.09 8.60 0.32
C THR A 608 -21.19 9.58 1.06
N LEU A 609 -19.94 9.78 0.61
CA LEU A 609 -19.03 10.76 1.19
C LEU A 609 -19.53 12.21 1.01
N GLU A 610 -20.13 12.54 -0.14
CA GLU A 610 -20.71 13.86 -0.39
C GLU A 610 -21.92 14.13 0.51
N ASP A 611 -22.78 13.12 0.73
CA ASP A 611 -23.94 13.23 1.63
C ASP A 611 -23.51 13.37 3.10
N LEU A 612 -22.50 12.59 3.55
CA LEU A 612 -21.93 12.69 4.89
C LEU A 612 -21.25 14.04 5.14
N LYS A 613 -20.54 14.56 4.13
CA LYS A 613 -19.94 15.90 4.21
C LYS A 613 -21.00 17.01 4.33
N ARG A 614 -22.10 16.89 3.59
CA ARG A 614 -23.22 17.86 3.69
C ARG A 614 -23.87 17.85 5.08
N GLN A 615 -23.97 16.67 5.73
CA GLN A 615 -24.48 16.53 7.08
C GLN A 615 -23.56 17.13 8.15
N LEU A 616 -22.24 17.17 7.88
CA LEU A 616 -21.26 17.82 8.76
C LEU A 616 -21.25 19.36 8.60
N ASP A 617 -21.65 19.87 7.43
CA ASP A 617 -21.65 21.31 7.13
C ASP A 617 -22.99 21.99 7.54
N GLU A 618 -24.06 21.21 7.86
CA GLU A 618 -25.34 21.67 8.45
C GLU A 618 -25.29 21.63 10.00
#